data_fbf6cfabd851815111a3fd788704f983
#
_entry.id   fbf6cfabd851815111a3fd788704f983
#
_cell.length_a   1.000
_cell.length_b   1.000
_cell.length_c   1.000
_cell.angle_alpha   90.00
_cell.angle_beta   90.00
_cell.angle_gamma   90.00
#
_symmetry.space_group_name_H-M   'P 1'
#
loop_
_entity.id
_entity.type
_entity.pdbx_description
1 polymer ?
#
loop_
_entity_poly.entity_id
_entity_poly.type
_entity_poly.pdbx_seq_one_letter_code
_entity_poly.pdbx_strand_id
1 'polypeptide(L)'
;MKTIFVTGTDTAVGKTVVSRGLLQCFAKAGLCAAGFKPVAKSAQHTPDGLRNKDALLLQQASGLELPYHAVNPITLEEDEISTSASVRMDYPLLSRSLDQLQNRAERVVVEGTGGWRSLMNDLQPLSNWVQQEQLPVVLVVGIKEGCISHALLTADAIARDGLPLVGWVANRINPGLAHYAEIIEVLREKLGAPLLGELPYLPRAEQRELSGYLDISLLDEALLHIDSALPAA
;
A
#
# COMPACT_ATOMS: atom_id res chain seq x y z
N MET A 1 -11.13 11.96 4.54
CA MET A 1 -10.84 10.47 4.57
C MET A 1 -9.64 10.16 5.46
N LYS A 2 -9.70 9.05 6.22
CA LYS A 2 -8.63 8.65 7.17
C LYS A 2 -7.78 7.47 6.70
N THR A 3 -8.20 6.77 5.67
CA THR A 3 -7.62 5.50 5.21
C THR A 3 -7.15 5.60 3.78
N ILE A 4 -5.98 5.04 3.49
CA ILE A 4 -5.40 4.96 2.16
C ILE A 4 -5.00 3.52 1.84
N PHE A 5 -5.08 3.14 0.57
CA PHE A 5 -4.63 1.84 0.08
C PHE A 5 -3.32 1.99 -0.72
N VAL A 6 -2.27 1.35 -0.28
CA VAL A 6 -0.96 1.33 -0.95
C VAL A 6 -0.87 0.12 -1.85
N THR A 7 -0.83 0.35 -3.16
CA THR A 7 -0.58 -0.67 -4.18
C THR A 7 0.77 -0.47 -4.85
N GLY A 8 1.17 -1.39 -5.68
CA GLY A 8 2.39 -1.28 -6.48
C GLY A 8 2.16 -1.63 -7.94
N THR A 9 3.07 -1.16 -8.79
CA THR A 9 3.10 -1.56 -10.21
C THR A 9 3.43 -3.05 -10.40
N ASP A 10 3.97 -3.70 -9.35
CA ASP A 10 4.38 -5.10 -9.39
C ASP A 10 4.60 -5.63 -7.97
N THR A 11 4.95 -6.92 -7.84
CA THR A 11 5.54 -7.50 -6.63
C THR A 11 6.94 -6.93 -6.42
N ALA A 12 7.40 -6.86 -5.16
CA ALA A 12 8.75 -6.40 -4.78
C ALA A 12 9.15 -4.96 -5.22
N VAL A 13 8.19 -4.10 -5.54
CA VAL A 13 8.46 -2.69 -5.85
C VAL A 13 8.64 -1.80 -4.61
N GLY A 14 8.52 -2.38 -3.40
CA GLY A 14 8.75 -1.69 -2.14
C GLY A 14 7.51 -1.12 -1.48
N LYS A 15 6.32 -1.72 -1.69
CA LYS A 15 5.08 -1.31 -0.98
C LYS A 15 5.28 -1.18 0.52
N THR A 16 5.86 -2.18 1.16
CA THR A 16 6.08 -2.21 2.61
C THR A 16 7.04 -1.13 3.08
N VAL A 17 8.07 -0.81 2.27
CA VAL A 17 8.98 0.30 2.54
C VAL A 17 8.22 1.63 2.54
N VAL A 18 7.40 1.87 1.52
CA VAL A 18 6.59 3.09 1.40
C VAL A 18 5.52 3.15 2.50
N SER A 19 4.80 2.06 2.76
CA SER A 19 3.79 1.99 3.83
C SER A 19 4.38 2.34 5.20
N ARG A 20 5.57 1.80 5.52
CA ARG A 20 6.32 2.19 6.74
C ARG A 20 6.70 3.67 6.73
N GLY A 21 7.21 4.17 5.60
CA GLY A 21 7.56 5.58 5.47
C GLY A 21 6.37 6.50 5.76
N LEU A 22 5.19 6.17 5.23
CA LEU A 22 3.96 6.92 5.51
C LEU A 22 3.56 6.85 6.99
N LEU A 23 3.64 5.66 7.62
CA LEU A 23 3.40 5.51 9.06
C LEU A 23 4.37 6.36 9.90
N GLN A 24 5.65 6.42 9.52
CA GLN A 24 6.66 7.25 10.17
C GLN A 24 6.36 8.76 9.97
N CYS A 25 5.90 9.18 8.78
CA CYS A 25 5.47 10.56 8.54
C CYS A 25 4.30 10.94 9.46
N PHE A 26 3.27 10.09 9.54
CA PHE A 26 2.14 10.33 10.42
C PHE A 26 2.55 10.42 11.90
N ALA A 27 3.42 9.51 12.36
CA ALA A 27 3.95 9.56 13.72
C ALA A 27 4.71 10.85 14.01
N LYS A 28 5.54 11.33 13.05
CA LYS A 28 6.23 12.64 13.17
C LYS A 28 5.27 13.83 13.22
N ALA A 29 4.15 13.73 12.52
CA ALA A 29 3.09 14.74 12.56
C ALA A 29 2.23 14.65 13.84
N GLY A 30 2.54 13.74 14.75
CA GLY A 30 1.80 13.55 16.00
C GLY A 30 0.48 12.80 15.82
N LEU A 31 0.27 12.15 14.66
CA LEU A 31 -0.95 11.41 14.36
C LEU A 31 -0.80 9.93 14.76
N CYS A 32 -1.83 9.40 15.38
CA CYS A 32 -1.94 7.97 15.67
C CYS A 32 -2.31 7.21 14.39
N ALA A 33 -1.37 6.43 13.85
CA ALA A 33 -1.57 5.70 12.61
C ALA A 33 -1.44 4.18 12.81
N ALA A 34 -2.23 3.40 12.05
CA ALA A 34 -2.18 1.95 12.04
C ALA A 34 -1.83 1.42 10.64
N GLY A 35 -0.95 0.44 10.58
CA GLY A 35 -0.71 -0.35 9.39
C GLY A 35 -1.66 -1.55 9.33
N PHE A 36 -2.15 -1.86 8.13
CA PHE A 36 -3.05 -2.97 7.88
C PHE A 36 -2.65 -3.74 6.63
N LYS A 37 -2.39 -5.02 6.76
CA LYS A 37 -2.09 -5.97 5.66
C LYS A 37 -3.23 -6.96 5.59
N PRO A 38 -4.32 -6.66 4.87
CA PRO A 38 -5.54 -7.50 4.87
C PRO A 38 -5.25 -8.95 4.51
N VAL A 39 -4.43 -9.17 3.50
CA VAL A 39 -3.97 -10.49 3.06
C VAL A 39 -2.46 -10.48 2.93
N ALA A 40 -1.79 -11.42 3.57
CA ALA A 40 -0.36 -11.65 3.40
C ALA A 40 -0.10 -13.02 2.79
N LYS A 41 0.82 -13.08 1.83
CA LYS A 41 1.34 -14.31 1.21
C LYS A 41 2.77 -14.57 1.68
N SER A 42 3.31 -15.77 1.42
CA SER A 42 4.68 -16.15 1.79
C SER A 42 4.96 -16.06 3.28
N ALA A 43 3.99 -16.42 4.08
CA ALA A 43 4.13 -16.43 5.53
C ALA A 43 4.94 -17.65 6.00
N GLN A 44 5.61 -17.50 7.13
CA GLN A 44 6.45 -18.52 7.71
C GLN A 44 5.94 -18.96 9.09
N HIS A 45 6.10 -20.24 9.40
CA HIS A 45 5.83 -20.75 10.73
C HIS A 45 6.82 -20.20 11.75
N THR A 46 6.29 -19.65 12.84
CA THR A 46 7.07 -19.17 13.98
C THR A 46 6.50 -19.77 15.27
N PRO A 47 7.19 -19.66 16.42
CA PRO A 47 6.64 -20.12 17.70
C PRO A 47 5.27 -19.48 18.05
N ASP A 48 5.02 -18.26 17.55
CA ASP A 48 3.77 -17.53 17.76
C ASP A 48 2.69 -17.84 16.70
N GLY A 49 2.94 -18.78 15.81
CA GLY A 49 2.08 -19.16 14.70
C GLY A 49 2.58 -18.61 13.35
N LEU A 50 1.71 -18.64 12.36
CA LEU A 50 2.03 -18.19 11.01
C LEU A 50 2.21 -16.67 10.96
N ARG A 51 3.35 -16.18 10.46
CA ARG A 51 3.71 -14.76 10.40
C ARG A 51 4.28 -14.37 9.04
N ASN A 52 3.88 -13.21 8.59
CA ASN A 52 4.43 -12.57 7.38
C ASN A 52 5.33 -11.39 7.78
N LYS A 53 6.49 -11.26 7.12
CA LYS A 53 7.48 -10.22 7.43
C LYS A 53 6.92 -8.81 7.23
N ASP A 54 6.18 -8.57 6.14
CA ASP A 54 5.62 -7.25 5.83
C ASP A 54 4.60 -6.83 6.90
N ALA A 55 3.71 -7.76 7.30
CA ALA A 55 2.73 -7.50 8.35
C ALA A 55 3.38 -7.19 9.70
N LEU A 56 4.47 -7.87 10.06
CA LEU A 56 5.25 -7.57 11.27
C LEU A 56 5.89 -6.18 11.20
N LEU A 57 6.41 -5.78 10.04
CA LEU A 57 6.98 -4.45 9.84
C LEU A 57 5.93 -3.35 9.97
N LEU A 58 4.71 -3.57 9.45
CA LEU A 58 3.59 -2.64 9.62
C LEU A 58 3.12 -2.58 11.07
N GLN A 59 3.02 -3.74 11.75
CA GLN A 59 2.70 -3.79 13.17
C GLN A 59 3.68 -2.96 14.02
N GLN A 60 4.98 -3.12 13.79
CA GLN A 60 6.03 -2.38 14.49
C GLN A 60 6.04 -0.88 14.19
N ALA A 61 5.64 -0.49 12.98
CA ALA A 61 5.58 0.91 12.57
C ALA A 61 4.28 1.62 12.97
N SER A 62 3.29 0.88 13.45
CA SER A 62 2.02 1.44 13.93
C SER A 62 2.21 2.20 15.23
N GLY A 63 1.51 3.33 15.38
CA GLY A 63 1.45 4.13 16.62
C GLY A 63 0.57 3.54 17.72
N LEU A 64 0.11 2.30 17.55
CA LEU A 64 -0.78 1.56 18.45
C LEU A 64 -0.18 0.18 18.74
N GLU A 65 -0.38 -0.30 19.97
CA GLU A 65 -0.20 -1.71 20.26
C GLU A 65 -1.35 -2.52 19.65
N LEU A 66 -1.04 -3.27 18.63
CA LEU A 66 -1.99 -4.09 17.88
C LEU A 66 -1.57 -5.56 17.95
N PRO A 67 -2.49 -6.49 18.23
CA PRO A 67 -2.20 -7.91 18.05
C PRO A 67 -2.02 -8.20 16.54
N TYR A 68 -1.22 -9.21 16.21
CA TYR A 68 -0.89 -9.54 14.82
C TYR A 68 -2.13 -9.72 13.93
N HIS A 69 -3.14 -10.44 14.41
CA HIS A 69 -4.37 -10.69 13.65
C HIS A 69 -5.18 -9.42 13.33
N ALA A 70 -5.01 -8.35 14.11
CA ALA A 70 -5.63 -7.06 13.81
C ALA A 70 -4.92 -6.35 12.64
N VAL A 71 -3.62 -6.60 12.48
CA VAL A 71 -2.83 -6.07 11.35
C VAL A 71 -2.95 -6.95 10.13
N ASN A 72 -2.98 -8.28 10.30
CA ASN A 72 -3.05 -9.23 9.21
C ASN A 72 -4.04 -10.36 9.53
N PRO A 73 -5.32 -10.20 9.15
CA PRO A 73 -6.37 -11.18 9.42
C PRO A 73 -6.28 -12.45 8.56
N ILE A 74 -5.78 -12.34 7.33
CA ILE A 74 -5.61 -13.50 6.44
C ILE A 74 -4.14 -13.68 6.08
N THR A 75 -3.58 -14.80 6.51
CA THR A 75 -2.17 -15.16 6.31
C THR A 75 -2.10 -16.46 5.49
N LEU A 76 -1.42 -16.41 4.34
CA LEU A 76 -1.23 -17.53 3.43
C LEU A 76 0.24 -17.94 3.37
N GLU A 77 0.52 -19.24 3.31
CA GLU A 77 1.89 -19.79 3.16
C GLU A 77 2.39 -19.65 1.73
N GLU A 78 1.49 -19.79 0.76
CA GLU A 78 1.82 -19.79 -0.66
C GLU A 78 2.10 -18.38 -1.19
N ASP A 79 3.01 -18.29 -2.14
CA ASP A 79 3.37 -17.06 -2.84
C ASP A 79 2.39 -16.72 -3.96
N GLU A 80 1.92 -17.74 -4.65
CA GLU A 80 1.08 -17.61 -5.83
C GLU A 80 -0.32 -18.17 -5.57
N ILE A 81 -1.13 -18.21 -6.63
CA ILE A 81 -2.47 -18.75 -6.59
C ILE A 81 -2.39 -20.24 -6.33
N SER A 82 -2.90 -20.68 -5.19
CA SER A 82 -3.15 -22.07 -4.91
C SER A 82 -4.66 -22.31 -4.88
N THR A 83 -5.18 -22.95 -5.93
CA THR A 83 -6.60 -23.37 -5.99
C THR A 83 -6.90 -24.48 -4.98
N SER A 84 -5.86 -25.11 -4.43
CA SER A 84 -5.97 -26.12 -3.36
C SER A 84 -5.87 -25.53 -1.95
N ALA A 85 -5.69 -24.21 -1.81
CA ALA A 85 -5.57 -23.56 -0.51
C ALA A 85 -6.82 -23.85 0.35
N SER A 86 -6.57 -24.31 1.56
CA SER A 86 -7.62 -24.58 2.55
C SER A 86 -8.26 -23.31 3.10
N VAL A 87 -7.58 -22.18 2.94
CA VAL A 87 -8.02 -20.86 3.44
C VAL A 87 -8.87 -20.16 2.39
N ARG A 88 -10.15 -19.95 2.70
CA ARG A 88 -11.05 -19.13 1.88
C ARG A 88 -10.85 -17.65 2.17
N MET A 89 -11.05 -16.81 1.14
CA MET A 89 -11.10 -15.37 1.31
C MET A 89 -12.39 -14.98 2.06
N ASP A 90 -12.22 -14.36 3.23
CA ASP A 90 -13.31 -13.81 4.04
C ASP A 90 -13.26 -12.27 3.95
N TYR A 91 -13.83 -11.72 2.88
CA TYR A 91 -13.88 -10.26 2.67
C TYR A 91 -14.63 -9.52 3.79
N PRO A 92 -15.77 -10.04 4.32
CA PRO A 92 -16.39 -9.47 5.52
C PRO A 92 -15.47 -9.39 6.74
N LEU A 93 -14.55 -10.34 6.93
CA LEU A 93 -13.54 -10.26 7.98
C LEU A 93 -12.57 -9.09 7.73
N LEU A 94 -12.15 -8.89 6.46
CA LEU A 94 -11.26 -7.77 6.12
C LEU A 94 -11.93 -6.42 6.43
N SER A 95 -13.20 -6.24 6.03
CA SER A 95 -13.97 -5.02 6.30
C SER A 95 -14.13 -4.77 7.79
N ARG A 96 -14.55 -5.77 8.57
CA ARG A 96 -14.67 -5.63 10.03
C ARG A 96 -13.33 -5.29 10.70
N SER A 97 -12.23 -5.88 10.23
CA SER A 97 -10.90 -5.60 10.77
C SER A 97 -10.45 -4.17 10.45
N LEU A 98 -10.75 -3.70 9.23
CA LEU A 98 -10.50 -2.32 8.82
C LEU A 98 -11.30 -1.33 9.67
N ASP A 99 -12.60 -1.56 9.86
CA ASP A 99 -13.47 -0.73 10.70
C ASP A 99 -12.94 -0.61 12.14
N GLN A 100 -12.47 -1.71 12.72
CA GLN A 100 -11.88 -1.70 14.04
C GLN A 100 -10.63 -0.82 14.13
N LEU A 101 -9.79 -0.82 13.10
CA LEU A 101 -8.60 0.04 13.04
C LEU A 101 -8.98 1.51 12.82
N GLN A 102 -9.95 1.80 11.96
CA GLN A 102 -10.46 3.16 11.70
C GLN A 102 -11.08 3.80 12.95
N ASN A 103 -11.66 3.00 13.85
CA ASN A 103 -12.19 3.48 15.12
C ASN A 103 -11.10 3.75 16.17
N ARG A 104 -9.88 3.24 16.00
CA ARG A 104 -8.78 3.34 16.96
C ARG A 104 -7.66 4.26 16.51
N ALA A 105 -7.53 4.49 15.21
CA ALA A 105 -6.45 5.26 14.61
C ALA A 105 -6.99 6.50 13.87
N GLU A 106 -6.20 7.57 13.84
CA GLU A 106 -6.50 8.78 13.06
C GLU A 106 -6.19 8.56 11.57
N ARG A 107 -5.26 7.66 11.27
CA ARG A 107 -4.87 7.25 9.90
C ARG A 107 -4.72 5.74 9.83
N VAL A 108 -5.13 5.15 8.73
CA VAL A 108 -4.89 3.73 8.42
C VAL A 108 -4.20 3.59 7.07
N VAL A 109 -3.05 2.93 7.06
CA VAL A 109 -2.31 2.58 5.85
C VAL A 109 -2.57 1.12 5.53
N VAL A 110 -3.40 0.87 4.53
CA VAL A 110 -3.73 -0.48 4.05
C VAL A 110 -2.74 -0.86 2.97
N GLU A 111 -2.01 -1.95 3.15
CA GLU A 111 -1.04 -2.42 2.16
C GLU A 111 -1.57 -3.60 1.37
N GLY A 112 -1.60 -3.47 0.05
CA GLY A 112 -1.98 -4.53 -0.87
C GLY A 112 -0.93 -5.66 -0.98
N THR A 113 -1.32 -6.74 -1.64
CA THR A 113 -0.46 -7.90 -1.92
C THR A 113 -0.30 -8.05 -3.42
N GLY A 114 0.94 -8.05 -3.90
CA GLY A 114 1.26 -8.03 -5.33
C GLY A 114 0.93 -6.69 -6.01
N GLY A 115 0.61 -6.73 -7.30
CA GLY A 115 0.13 -5.56 -8.06
C GLY A 115 -1.40 -5.41 -7.98
N TRP A 116 -1.94 -4.38 -8.66
CA TRP A 116 -3.37 -4.03 -8.60
C TRP A 116 -4.31 -5.18 -9.03
N ARG A 117 -3.91 -5.99 -9.99
CA ARG A 117 -4.69 -7.14 -10.48
C ARG A 117 -4.17 -8.48 -9.98
N SER A 118 -3.37 -8.51 -8.92
CA SER A 118 -2.94 -9.77 -8.32
C SER A 118 -4.13 -10.53 -7.75
N LEU A 119 -4.28 -11.77 -8.21
CA LEU A 119 -5.38 -12.62 -7.79
C LEU A 119 -5.12 -13.23 -6.41
N MET A 120 -6.17 -13.39 -5.65
CA MET A 120 -6.19 -14.16 -4.41
C MET A 120 -6.54 -15.63 -4.74
N ASN A 121 -6.56 -16.49 -3.74
CA ASN A 121 -6.82 -17.94 -3.92
C ASN A 121 -8.25 -18.27 -4.39
N ASP A 122 -9.19 -17.34 -4.35
CA ASP A 122 -10.53 -17.43 -4.93
C ASP A 122 -10.59 -16.89 -6.37
N LEU A 123 -9.44 -16.63 -6.99
CA LEU A 123 -9.27 -16.08 -8.33
C LEU A 123 -9.87 -14.67 -8.53
N GLN A 124 -10.14 -13.96 -7.43
CA GLN A 124 -10.55 -12.56 -7.47
C GLN A 124 -9.38 -11.64 -7.09
N PRO A 125 -9.23 -10.49 -7.74
CA PRO A 125 -8.22 -9.52 -7.32
C PRO A 125 -8.66 -8.83 -6.02
N LEU A 126 -7.70 -8.57 -5.11
CA LEU A 126 -7.97 -7.84 -3.88
C LEU A 126 -8.54 -6.43 -4.15
N SER A 127 -8.28 -5.87 -5.32
CA SER A 127 -8.83 -4.58 -5.75
C SER A 127 -10.37 -4.55 -5.77
N ASN A 128 -11.05 -5.69 -5.91
CA ASN A 128 -12.51 -5.75 -5.80
C ASN A 128 -12.99 -5.34 -4.38
N TRP A 129 -12.30 -5.82 -3.35
CA TRP A 129 -12.56 -5.40 -1.97
C TRP A 129 -12.20 -3.92 -1.76
N VAL A 130 -11.08 -3.45 -2.32
CA VAL A 130 -10.69 -2.03 -2.24
C VAL A 130 -11.74 -1.11 -2.85
N GLN A 131 -12.38 -1.55 -3.97
CA GLN A 131 -13.51 -0.84 -4.58
C GLN A 131 -14.75 -0.81 -3.66
N GLN A 132 -15.08 -1.93 -3.01
CA GLN A 132 -16.21 -1.99 -2.06
C GLN A 132 -16.00 -1.02 -0.89
N GLU A 133 -14.77 -0.95 -0.37
CA GLU A 133 -14.40 -0.03 0.71
C GLU A 133 -14.15 1.41 0.24
N GLN A 134 -14.20 1.68 -1.07
CA GLN A 134 -13.96 3.00 -1.67
C GLN A 134 -12.67 3.67 -1.19
N LEU A 135 -11.57 2.89 -1.08
CA LEU A 135 -10.30 3.39 -0.56
C LEU A 135 -9.54 4.20 -1.61
N PRO A 136 -9.11 5.44 -1.30
CA PRO A 136 -8.18 6.19 -2.14
C PRO A 136 -6.82 5.49 -2.21
N VAL A 137 -6.22 5.54 -3.39
CA VAL A 137 -5.04 4.71 -3.71
C VAL A 137 -3.76 5.53 -3.80
N VAL A 138 -2.70 5.05 -3.18
CA VAL A 138 -1.31 5.47 -3.38
C VAL A 138 -0.58 4.40 -4.19
N LEU A 139 0.06 4.81 -5.30
CA LEU A 139 0.78 3.90 -6.19
C LEU A 139 2.28 3.94 -5.91
N VAL A 140 2.88 2.80 -5.61
CA VAL A 140 4.33 2.63 -5.53
C VAL A 140 4.86 2.17 -6.88
N VAL A 141 5.71 3.00 -7.49
CA VAL A 141 6.37 2.71 -8.75
C VAL A 141 7.81 2.29 -8.46
N GLY A 142 8.12 1.02 -8.64
CA GLY A 142 9.51 0.54 -8.62
C GLY A 142 10.22 1.01 -9.88
N ILE A 143 11.18 1.92 -9.74
CA ILE A 143 11.88 2.52 -10.89
C ILE A 143 12.89 1.53 -11.44
N LYS A 144 12.48 0.89 -12.53
CA LYS A 144 13.20 -0.12 -13.31
C LYS A 144 12.83 0.01 -14.78
N GLU A 145 13.49 -0.75 -15.65
CA GLU A 145 13.12 -0.83 -17.06
C GLU A 145 11.65 -1.25 -17.21
N GLY A 146 10.91 -0.56 -18.11
CA GLY A 146 9.48 -0.79 -18.33
C GLY A 146 8.53 -0.16 -17.29
N CYS A 147 9.04 0.52 -16.25
CA CYS A 147 8.21 1.04 -15.17
C CYS A 147 7.16 2.08 -15.63
N ILE A 148 7.45 2.88 -16.66
CA ILE A 148 6.49 3.85 -17.21
C ILE A 148 5.23 3.13 -17.69
N SER A 149 5.38 2.10 -18.55
CA SER A 149 4.24 1.32 -19.03
C SER A 149 3.45 0.67 -17.90
N HIS A 150 4.13 0.06 -16.92
CA HIS A 150 3.48 -0.57 -15.78
C HIS A 150 2.73 0.45 -14.91
N ALA A 151 3.30 1.63 -14.71
CA ALA A 151 2.66 2.69 -13.91
C ALA A 151 1.39 3.20 -14.59
N LEU A 152 1.44 3.49 -15.90
CA LEU A 152 0.29 3.98 -16.65
C LEU A 152 -0.83 2.93 -16.72
N LEU A 153 -0.51 1.67 -17.03
CA LEU A 153 -1.50 0.58 -17.02
C LEU A 153 -2.14 0.39 -15.65
N THR A 154 -1.36 0.53 -14.58
CA THR A 154 -1.89 0.40 -13.21
C THR A 154 -2.80 1.59 -12.86
N ALA A 155 -2.38 2.81 -13.18
CA ALA A 155 -3.19 4.02 -12.96
C ALA A 155 -4.50 3.98 -13.74
N ASP A 156 -4.46 3.56 -15.02
CA ASP A 156 -5.66 3.35 -15.83
C ASP A 156 -6.61 2.31 -15.21
N ALA A 157 -6.06 1.22 -14.69
CA ALA A 157 -6.86 0.18 -14.04
C ALA A 157 -7.53 0.70 -12.75
N ILE A 158 -6.82 1.49 -11.94
CA ILE A 158 -7.37 2.13 -10.74
C ILE A 158 -8.51 3.09 -11.10
N ALA A 159 -8.29 3.94 -12.11
CA ALA A 159 -9.29 4.90 -12.59
C ALA A 159 -10.55 4.20 -13.14
N ARG A 160 -10.39 3.11 -13.92
CA ARG A 160 -11.52 2.29 -14.42
C ARG A 160 -12.32 1.63 -13.31
N ASP A 161 -11.68 1.30 -12.20
CA ASP A 161 -12.32 0.76 -11.01
C ASP A 161 -13.05 1.84 -10.19
N GLY A 162 -13.03 3.10 -10.64
CA GLY A 162 -13.74 4.22 -10.01
C GLY A 162 -13.07 4.73 -8.74
N LEU A 163 -11.79 4.44 -8.55
CA LEU A 163 -11.05 4.85 -7.35
C LEU A 163 -10.09 6.02 -7.65
N PRO A 164 -9.95 6.97 -6.72
CA PRO A 164 -9.02 8.07 -6.89
C PRO A 164 -7.57 7.62 -6.63
N LEU A 165 -6.68 7.96 -7.55
CA LEU A 165 -5.24 7.91 -7.33
C LEU A 165 -4.82 9.22 -6.63
N VAL A 166 -4.54 9.16 -5.31
CA VAL A 166 -4.25 10.34 -4.47
C VAL A 166 -2.78 10.69 -4.40
N GLY A 167 -1.94 9.87 -4.99
CA GLY A 167 -0.51 10.13 -5.10
C GLY A 167 0.27 8.90 -5.52
N TRP A 168 1.53 9.12 -5.83
CA TRP A 168 2.44 8.03 -6.13
C TRP A 168 3.82 8.28 -5.52
N VAL A 169 4.59 7.22 -5.35
CA VAL A 169 5.94 7.25 -4.80
C VAL A 169 6.88 6.54 -5.76
N ALA A 170 7.97 7.22 -6.13
CA ALA A 170 9.05 6.63 -6.88
C ALA A 170 10.00 5.90 -5.93
N ASN A 171 10.14 4.59 -6.08
CA ASN A 171 11.10 3.81 -5.32
C ASN A 171 12.23 3.34 -6.24
N ARG A 172 13.44 3.84 -6.02
CA ARG A 172 14.61 3.47 -6.83
C ARG A 172 15.11 2.09 -6.45
N ILE A 173 14.56 1.05 -7.09
CA ILE A 173 14.94 -0.35 -6.83
C ILE A 173 16.14 -0.80 -7.68
N ASN A 174 16.48 -0.06 -8.73
CA ASN A 174 17.66 -0.30 -9.57
C ASN A 174 18.60 0.92 -9.52
N PRO A 175 19.71 0.87 -8.78
CA PRO A 175 20.62 2.00 -8.66
C PRO A 175 21.38 2.31 -9.96
N GLY A 176 21.54 1.33 -10.86
CA GLY A 176 22.24 1.46 -12.13
C GLY A 176 21.36 1.88 -13.31
N LEU A 177 20.08 2.18 -13.10
CA LEU A 177 19.20 2.56 -14.20
C LEU A 177 19.59 3.92 -14.77
N ALA A 178 19.83 3.95 -16.08
CA ALA A 178 20.06 5.19 -16.81
C ALA A 178 18.77 6.02 -16.93
N HIS A 179 18.91 7.32 -17.18
CA HIS A 179 17.80 8.25 -17.44
C HIS A 179 16.76 8.31 -16.32
N TYR A 180 17.19 8.12 -15.04
CA TYR A 180 16.28 8.14 -13.90
C TYR A 180 15.46 9.44 -13.83
N ALA A 181 16.10 10.60 -14.00
CA ALA A 181 15.43 11.89 -13.90
C ALA A 181 14.36 12.07 -14.99
N GLU A 182 14.67 11.67 -16.22
CA GLU A 182 13.74 11.74 -17.34
C GLU A 182 12.53 10.81 -17.13
N ILE A 183 12.74 9.63 -16.55
CA ILE A 183 11.66 8.70 -16.19
C ILE A 183 10.73 9.36 -15.17
N ILE A 184 11.27 10.00 -14.13
CA ILE A 184 10.47 10.68 -13.10
C ILE A 184 9.65 11.81 -13.73
N GLU A 185 10.24 12.64 -14.58
CA GLU A 185 9.51 13.73 -15.23
C GLU A 185 8.36 13.22 -16.13
N VAL A 186 8.59 12.14 -16.88
CA VAL A 186 7.53 11.52 -17.69
C VAL A 186 6.39 10.99 -16.79
N LEU A 187 6.72 10.31 -15.69
CA LEU A 187 5.72 9.81 -14.76
C LEU A 187 4.95 10.94 -14.07
N ARG A 188 5.63 12.03 -13.70
CA ARG A 188 5.03 13.23 -13.10
C ARG A 188 4.00 13.88 -14.02
N GLU A 189 4.32 13.95 -15.34
CA GLU A 189 3.40 14.49 -16.35
C GLU A 189 2.20 13.56 -16.61
N LYS A 190 2.42 12.23 -16.61
CA LYS A 190 1.43 11.26 -17.12
C LYS A 190 0.50 10.66 -16.06
N LEU A 191 0.89 10.60 -14.80
CA LEU A 191 0.10 9.91 -13.78
C LEU A 191 -1.10 10.71 -13.24
N GLY A 192 -1.14 12.04 -13.47
CA GLY A 192 -2.25 12.89 -13.06
C GLY A 192 -2.50 12.96 -11.55
N ALA A 193 -1.53 12.51 -10.75
CA ALA A 193 -1.57 12.50 -9.29
C ALA A 193 -0.23 13.05 -8.75
N PRO A 194 -0.19 13.64 -7.53
CA PRO A 194 1.03 14.20 -6.98
C PRO A 194 2.10 13.12 -6.71
N LEU A 195 3.36 13.46 -7.00
CA LEU A 195 4.51 12.69 -6.53
C LEU A 195 4.73 12.99 -5.05
N LEU A 196 4.41 12.02 -4.19
CA LEU A 196 4.54 12.14 -2.73
C LEU A 196 5.99 12.03 -2.26
N GLY A 197 6.87 11.51 -3.08
CA GLY A 197 8.29 11.41 -2.74
C GLY A 197 9.07 10.44 -3.60
N GLU A 198 10.38 10.52 -3.45
CA GLU A 198 11.35 9.69 -4.14
C GLU A 198 12.27 9.00 -3.12
N LEU A 199 12.17 7.68 -3.03
CA LEU A 199 13.07 6.90 -2.21
C LEU A 199 14.31 6.52 -3.04
N PRO A 200 15.52 6.91 -2.60
CA PRO A 200 16.75 6.46 -3.24
C PRO A 200 16.94 4.95 -3.03
N TYR A 201 17.88 4.36 -3.75
CA TYR A 201 18.27 2.98 -3.45
C TYR A 201 18.87 2.88 -2.06
N LEU A 202 18.16 2.22 -1.15
CA LEU A 202 18.53 2.07 0.26
C LEU A 202 18.72 0.59 0.60
N PRO A 203 19.96 0.13 0.85
CA PRO A 203 20.16 -1.19 1.43
C PRO A 203 19.43 -1.29 2.78
N ARG A 204 18.68 -2.37 2.97
CA ARG A 204 17.86 -2.61 4.17
C ARG A 204 16.91 -1.45 4.48
N ALA A 205 16.18 -0.98 3.45
CA ALA A 205 15.23 0.13 3.58
C ALA A 205 14.22 -0.09 4.72
N GLU A 206 13.87 -1.34 5.00
CA GLU A 206 12.98 -1.72 6.10
C GLU A 206 13.50 -1.41 7.50
N GLN A 207 14.78 -1.07 7.65
CA GLN A 207 15.42 -0.69 8.92
C GLN A 207 15.73 0.82 8.99
N ARG A 208 15.36 1.59 7.97
CA ARG A 208 15.71 3.01 7.86
C ARG A 208 14.57 3.92 8.29
N GLU A 209 14.94 5.13 8.69
CA GLU A 209 14.01 6.24 8.78
C GLU A 209 13.73 6.76 7.37
N LEU A 210 12.46 6.81 6.98
CA LEU A 210 12.02 7.07 5.60
C LEU A 210 11.19 8.35 5.47
N SER A 211 10.73 8.93 6.59
CA SER A 211 9.83 10.08 6.56
C SER A 211 10.44 11.32 5.88
N GLY A 212 11.78 11.44 5.84
CA GLY A 212 12.45 12.54 5.14
C GLY A 212 12.37 12.48 3.61
N TYR A 213 11.88 11.39 3.04
CA TYR A 213 11.74 11.18 1.60
C TYR A 213 10.29 11.31 1.09
N LEU A 214 9.33 11.50 2.00
CA LEU A 214 7.90 11.53 1.68
C LEU A 214 7.28 12.83 2.20
N ASP A 215 6.38 13.40 1.40
CA ASP A 215 5.60 14.58 1.75
C ASP A 215 4.13 14.21 1.91
N ILE A 216 3.69 14.10 3.17
CA ILE A 216 2.30 13.80 3.50
C ILE A 216 1.37 15.00 3.34
N SER A 217 1.87 16.23 3.21
CA SER A 217 1.03 17.40 2.97
C SER A 217 0.34 17.32 1.61
N LEU A 218 1.06 16.87 0.58
CA LEU A 218 0.49 16.61 -0.74
C LEU A 218 -0.59 15.52 -0.72
N LEU A 219 -0.40 14.49 0.12
CA LEU A 219 -1.39 13.45 0.31
C LEU A 219 -2.64 13.99 1.01
N ASP A 220 -2.48 14.78 2.07
CA ASP A 220 -3.62 15.36 2.80
C ASP A 220 -4.40 16.35 1.91
N GLU A 221 -3.73 17.16 1.09
CA GLU A 221 -4.37 18.02 0.10
C GLU A 221 -5.20 17.22 -0.91
N ALA A 222 -4.64 16.14 -1.47
CA ALA A 222 -5.36 15.27 -2.41
C ALA A 222 -6.60 14.61 -1.77
N LEU A 223 -6.50 14.17 -0.52
CA LEU A 223 -7.60 13.59 0.24
C LEU A 223 -8.71 14.61 0.53
N LEU A 224 -8.37 15.87 0.85
CA LEU A 224 -9.33 16.96 1.06
C LEU A 224 -10.13 17.27 -0.21
N HIS A 225 -9.48 17.25 -1.37
CA HIS A 225 -10.16 17.47 -2.66
C HIS A 225 -11.23 16.41 -2.95
N ILE A 226 -10.97 15.15 -2.60
CA ILE A 226 -11.94 14.07 -2.77
C ILE A 226 -13.12 14.24 -1.81
N ASP A 227 -12.87 14.54 -0.54
CA ASP A 227 -13.93 14.75 0.46
C ASP A 227 -14.84 15.91 0.07
N SER A 228 -14.30 16.97 -0.57
CA SER A 228 -15.07 18.12 -1.05
C SER A 228 -15.86 17.85 -2.34
N ALA A 229 -15.48 16.86 -3.14
CA ALA A 229 -16.13 16.47 -4.39
C ALA A 229 -17.29 15.47 -4.19
N LEU A 230 -17.38 14.83 -3.03
CA LEU A 230 -18.48 13.94 -2.68
C LEU A 230 -19.72 14.80 -2.33
N PRO A 231 -20.91 14.56 -2.95
CA PRO A 231 -22.12 15.25 -2.56
C PRO A 231 -22.43 14.97 -1.09
N ALA A 232 -22.80 16.00 -0.35
CA ALA A 232 -23.26 15.84 1.04
C ALA A 232 -24.45 14.86 1.06
N ALA A 233 -24.32 13.78 1.83
CA ALA A 233 -25.33 12.74 2.00
C ALA A 233 -26.55 13.25 2.76
#